data_276ffbc7be0aba8e3ea2001bf0c1e9ab
#
_entry.id   276ffbc7be0aba8e3ea2001bf0c1e9ab
#
_cell.length_a   1.000
_cell.length_b   1.000
_cell.length_c   1.000
_cell.angle_alpha   90.00
_cell.angle_beta   90.00
_cell.angle_gamma   90.00
#
_symmetry.space_group_name_H-M   'P 1'
#
loop_
_entity.id
_entity.type
_entity.pdbx_description
1 polymer ?
#
loop_
_entity_poly.entity_id
_entity_poly.type
_entity_poly.pdbx_seq_one_letter_code
_entity_poly.pdbx_strand_id
1 'polypeptide(L)'
;MPRRLLIIDDNTDFRTVARHLLERHGFVVVAEADTGEAGIEQAKAHRPDLVLLDVQLPDVDGFEVAERLSGLDVPMDVILTSSLDGTDFGALVAHSPARGFVPKGELSAAAIEALLAPTR
;
A
#
# COMPACT_ATOMS: atom_id res chain seq x y z
N MET A 1 -2.82 11.93 -15.29
CA MET A 1 -3.94 11.19 -14.67
C MET A 1 -3.60 10.94 -13.20
N PRO A 2 -4.49 11.28 -12.27
CA PRO A 2 -4.23 11.01 -10.86
C PRO A 2 -4.23 9.50 -10.60
N ARG A 3 -3.38 9.06 -9.68
CA ARG A 3 -3.36 7.66 -9.27
C ARG A 3 -4.50 7.42 -8.29
N ARG A 4 -5.22 6.34 -8.52
CA ARG A 4 -6.32 5.91 -7.64
C ARG A 4 -5.74 4.98 -6.58
N LEU A 5 -5.90 5.35 -5.32
CA LEU A 5 -5.21 4.74 -4.20
C LEU A 5 -6.16 4.04 -3.24
N LEU A 6 -5.80 2.83 -2.84
CA LEU A 6 -6.44 2.11 -1.73
C LEU A 6 -5.46 2.07 -0.56
N ILE A 7 -5.91 2.43 0.64
CA ILE A 7 -5.09 2.35 1.85
C ILE A 7 -5.61 1.23 2.73
N ILE A 8 -4.75 0.24 3.02
CA ILE A 8 -5.07 -0.90 3.89
C ILE A 8 -4.20 -0.81 5.13
N ASP A 9 -4.79 -0.46 6.27
CA ASP A 9 -4.08 -0.27 7.52
C ASP A 9 -5.11 -0.25 8.65
N ASP A 10 -4.85 -0.94 9.74
CA ASP A 10 -5.80 -1.00 10.86
C ASP A 10 -5.76 0.26 11.73
N ASN A 11 -4.77 1.12 11.56
CA ASN A 11 -4.67 2.36 12.33
C ASN A 11 -5.42 3.49 11.63
N THR A 12 -6.55 3.88 12.20
CA THR A 12 -7.41 4.93 11.63
C THR A 12 -6.67 6.27 11.50
N ASP A 13 -5.87 6.63 12.52
CA ASP A 13 -5.14 7.89 12.50
C ASP A 13 -4.12 7.92 11.36
N PHE A 14 -3.43 6.82 11.14
CA PHE A 14 -2.47 6.73 10.04
C PHE A 14 -3.19 6.86 8.69
N ARG A 15 -4.33 6.15 8.52
CA ARG A 15 -5.07 6.26 7.26
C ARG A 15 -5.49 7.71 6.98
N THR A 16 -5.94 8.41 8.01
CA THR A 16 -6.37 9.80 7.86
C THR A 16 -5.20 10.70 7.45
N VAL A 17 -4.06 10.55 8.13
CA VAL A 17 -2.86 11.34 7.81
C VAL A 17 -2.36 11.02 6.40
N ALA A 18 -2.28 9.73 6.07
CA ALA A 18 -1.80 9.31 4.75
C ALA A 18 -2.71 9.84 3.64
N ARG A 19 -4.03 9.76 3.83
CA ARG A 19 -4.97 10.27 2.85
C ARG A 19 -4.78 11.76 2.61
N HIS A 20 -4.74 12.54 3.68
CA HIS A 20 -4.57 14.00 3.54
C HIS A 20 -3.27 14.36 2.85
N LEU A 21 -2.18 13.71 3.27
CA LEU A 21 -0.86 13.95 2.71
C LEU A 21 -0.81 13.64 1.22
N LEU A 22 -1.35 12.50 0.82
CA LEU A 22 -1.26 12.05 -0.57
C LEU A 22 -2.26 12.76 -1.46
N GLU A 23 -3.46 13.08 -0.95
CA GLU A 23 -4.43 13.84 -1.73
C GLU A 23 -3.93 15.25 -2.07
N ARG A 24 -3.12 15.84 -1.19
CA ARG A 24 -2.52 17.14 -1.46
C ARG A 24 -1.54 17.09 -2.64
N HIS A 25 -1.08 15.91 -3.01
CA HIS A 25 -0.13 15.72 -4.10
C HIS A 25 -0.76 15.04 -5.32
N GLY A 26 -2.10 15.06 -5.41
CA GLY A 26 -2.79 14.60 -6.60
C GLY A 26 -3.23 13.15 -6.61
N PHE A 27 -2.97 12.38 -5.54
CA PHE A 27 -3.51 11.03 -5.43
C PHE A 27 -5.01 11.11 -5.10
N VAL A 28 -5.77 10.13 -5.57
CA VAL A 28 -7.21 10.04 -5.27
C VAL A 28 -7.44 8.79 -4.44
N VAL A 29 -7.78 8.95 -3.17
CA VAL A 29 -8.06 7.81 -2.30
C VAL A 29 -9.48 7.32 -2.59
N VAL A 30 -9.58 6.16 -3.23
CA VAL A 30 -10.88 5.62 -3.65
C VAL A 30 -11.49 4.73 -2.57
N ALA A 31 -10.68 4.20 -1.65
CA ALA A 31 -11.18 3.35 -0.57
C ALA A 31 -10.13 3.22 0.52
N GLU A 32 -10.60 2.82 1.71
CA GLU A 32 -9.74 2.48 2.85
C GLU A 32 -10.26 1.17 3.44
N ALA A 33 -9.35 0.40 4.06
CA ALA A 33 -9.72 -0.84 4.73
C ALA A 33 -8.88 -1.00 5.99
N ASP A 34 -9.45 -1.62 7.01
CA ASP A 34 -8.77 -1.83 8.29
C ASP A 34 -8.32 -3.27 8.51
N THR A 35 -8.62 -4.16 7.58
CA THR A 35 -8.16 -5.56 7.61
C THR A 35 -7.69 -5.97 6.24
N GLY A 36 -6.93 -7.08 6.20
CA GLY A 36 -6.46 -7.61 4.92
C GLY A 36 -7.60 -8.10 4.04
N GLU A 37 -8.56 -8.83 4.62
CA GLU A 37 -9.70 -9.33 3.86
C GLU A 37 -10.55 -8.20 3.30
N ALA A 38 -10.85 -7.18 4.11
CA ALA A 38 -11.58 -6.01 3.65
C ALA A 38 -10.81 -5.29 2.54
N GLY A 39 -9.48 -5.22 2.67
CA GLY A 39 -8.64 -4.59 1.65
C GLY A 39 -8.72 -5.30 0.32
N ILE A 40 -8.68 -6.63 0.32
CA ILE A 40 -8.80 -7.41 -0.91
C ILE A 40 -10.17 -7.17 -1.56
N GLU A 41 -11.24 -7.15 -0.76
CA GLU A 41 -12.58 -6.87 -1.28
C GLU A 41 -12.68 -5.46 -1.88
N GLN A 42 -12.07 -4.46 -1.22
CA GLN A 42 -12.05 -3.10 -1.75
C GLN A 42 -11.26 -3.01 -3.05
N ALA A 43 -10.15 -3.76 -3.15
CA ALA A 43 -9.36 -3.80 -4.37
C ALA A 43 -10.16 -4.37 -5.54
N LYS A 44 -10.94 -5.43 -5.30
CA LYS A 44 -11.80 -6.01 -6.33
C LYS A 44 -12.89 -5.03 -6.77
N ALA A 45 -13.49 -4.32 -5.82
CA ALA A 45 -14.59 -3.42 -6.08
C ALA A 45 -14.15 -2.14 -6.80
N HIS A 46 -13.02 -1.57 -6.40
CA HIS A 46 -12.58 -0.25 -6.87
C HIS A 46 -11.48 -0.29 -7.93
N ARG A 47 -10.78 -1.41 -8.05
CA ARG A 47 -9.69 -1.60 -9.03
C ARG A 47 -8.69 -0.42 -9.00
N PRO A 48 -8.03 -0.19 -7.84
CA PRO A 48 -7.10 0.94 -7.71
C PRO A 48 -5.84 0.72 -8.56
N ASP A 49 -5.13 1.81 -8.83
CA ASP A 49 -3.83 1.75 -9.49
C ASP A 49 -2.72 1.41 -8.50
N LEU A 50 -2.91 1.80 -7.24
CA LEU A 50 -1.90 1.73 -6.19
C LEU A 50 -2.54 1.32 -4.87
N VAL A 51 -1.86 0.44 -4.14
CA VAL A 51 -2.28 0.04 -2.79
C VAL A 51 -1.16 0.36 -1.83
N LEU A 52 -1.46 1.14 -0.78
CA LEU A 52 -0.58 1.35 0.35
C LEU A 52 -1.01 0.36 1.42
N LEU A 53 -0.13 -0.58 1.78
CA LEU A 53 -0.50 -1.78 2.52
C LEU A 53 0.39 -1.95 3.75
N ASP A 54 -0.23 -1.97 4.93
CA ASP A 54 0.49 -2.26 6.17
C ASP A 54 0.93 -3.72 6.19
N VAL A 55 2.17 -3.96 6.58
CA VAL A 55 2.71 -5.30 6.77
C VAL A 55 1.98 -6.01 7.91
N GLN A 56 1.61 -5.27 8.97
CA GLN A 56 1.00 -5.83 10.18
C GLN A 56 -0.49 -5.53 10.23
N LEU A 57 -1.29 -6.50 9.84
CA LEU A 57 -2.75 -6.40 9.88
C LEU A 57 -3.31 -7.38 10.91
N PRO A 58 -4.54 -7.14 11.44
CA PRO A 58 -5.05 -7.98 12.52
C PRO A 58 -5.48 -9.39 12.09
N ASP A 59 -5.80 -9.57 10.82
CA ASP A 59 -6.35 -10.85 10.33
C ASP A 59 -5.35 -11.65 9.49
N VAL A 60 -4.61 -11.01 8.60
CA VAL A 60 -3.63 -11.69 7.75
C VAL A 60 -2.37 -10.84 7.65
N ASP A 61 -1.26 -11.49 7.34
CA ASP A 61 0.01 -10.83 7.10
C ASP A 61 -0.08 -9.98 5.82
N GLY A 62 0.49 -8.77 5.85
CA GLY A 62 0.49 -7.89 4.68
C GLY A 62 1.21 -8.48 3.47
N PHE A 63 2.23 -9.30 3.69
CA PHE A 63 2.91 -9.98 2.57
C PHE A 63 1.97 -10.96 1.88
N GLU A 64 1.12 -11.65 2.64
CA GLU A 64 0.12 -12.54 2.04
C GLU A 64 -0.93 -11.74 1.27
N VAL A 65 -1.34 -10.58 1.80
CA VAL A 65 -2.27 -9.70 1.08
C VAL A 65 -1.67 -9.27 -0.26
N ALA A 66 -0.38 -8.89 -0.25
CA ALA A 66 0.31 -8.49 -1.48
C ALA A 66 0.30 -9.62 -2.52
N GLU A 67 0.56 -10.87 -2.07
CA GLU A 67 0.51 -12.03 -2.96
C GLU A 67 -0.88 -12.22 -3.55
N ARG A 68 -1.91 -12.12 -2.72
CA ARG A 68 -3.29 -12.30 -3.16
C ARG A 68 -3.72 -11.19 -4.12
N LEU A 69 -3.28 -9.96 -3.87
CA LEU A 69 -3.56 -8.84 -4.77
C LEU A 69 -2.91 -9.04 -6.13
N SER A 70 -1.69 -9.58 -6.15
CA SER A 70 -0.98 -9.82 -7.41
C SER A 70 -1.66 -10.91 -8.24
N GLY A 71 -2.45 -11.77 -7.60
CA GLY A 71 -3.21 -12.82 -8.28
C GLY A 71 -4.54 -12.35 -8.86
N LEU A 72 -4.95 -11.12 -8.57
CA LEU A 72 -6.17 -10.57 -9.15
C LEU A 72 -5.93 -10.17 -10.61
N ASP A 73 -6.98 -10.23 -11.40
CA ASP A 73 -6.91 -9.84 -12.81
C ASP A 73 -7.04 -8.33 -12.96
N VAL A 74 -6.25 -7.59 -12.18
CA VAL A 74 -6.24 -6.13 -12.17
C VAL A 74 -4.80 -5.68 -11.97
N PRO A 75 -4.23 -4.92 -12.91
CA PRO A 75 -2.88 -4.39 -12.70
C PRO A 75 -2.91 -3.33 -11.61
N MET A 76 -2.13 -3.52 -10.56
CA MET A 76 -1.98 -2.54 -9.50
C MET A 76 -0.59 -2.66 -8.88
N ASP A 77 -0.05 -1.53 -8.45
CA ASP A 77 1.22 -1.51 -7.72
C ASP A 77 0.93 -1.55 -6.23
N VAL A 78 1.76 -2.28 -5.48
CA VAL A 78 1.63 -2.38 -4.02
C VAL A 78 2.89 -1.82 -3.39
N ILE A 79 2.71 -0.91 -2.44
CA ILE A 79 3.79 -0.39 -1.61
C ILE A 79 3.48 -0.80 -0.18
N LEU A 80 4.44 -1.48 0.45
CA LEU A 80 4.31 -1.93 1.82
C LEU A 80 4.76 -0.82 2.77
N THR A 81 4.14 -0.77 3.95
CA THR A 81 4.51 0.18 4.99
C THR A 81 4.39 -0.48 6.36
N SER A 82 5.09 0.06 7.35
CA SER A 82 5.01 -0.43 8.71
C SER A 82 5.55 0.66 9.65
N SER A 83 5.13 0.60 10.92
CA SER A 83 5.71 1.42 11.96
C SER A 83 7.11 0.91 12.37
N LEU A 84 7.46 -0.33 11.95
CA LEU A 84 8.76 -0.91 12.22
C LEU A 84 9.77 -0.53 11.13
N ASP A 85 11.05 -0.68 11.45
CA ASP A 85 12.13 -0.40 10.52
C ASP A 85 12.09 -1.42 9.37
N GLY A 86 12.22 -0.94 8.14
CA GLY A 86 12.21 -1.77 6.94
C GLY A 86 13.36 -2.76 6.84
N THR A 87 14.45 -2.57 7.62
CA THR A 87 15.57 -3.50 7.59
C THR A 87 15.19 -4.89 8.05
N ASP A 88 14.19 -5.00 8.93
CA ASP A 88 13.71 -6.31 9.40
C ASP A 88 12.91 -7.05 8.34
N PHE A 89 12.48 -6.38 7.29
CA PHE A 89 11.63 -6.95 6.26
C PHE A 89 12.31 -7.03 4.88
N GLY A 90 13.59 -6.67 4.79
CA GLY A 90 14.25 -6.51 3.50
C GLY A 90 14.12 -7.72 2.58
N ALA A 91 14.40 -8.92 3.10
CA ALA A 91 14.32 -10.14 2.31
C ALA A 91 12.86 -10.45 1.92
N LEU A 92 11.92 -10.22 2.84
CA LEU A 92 10.50 -10.48 2.58
C LEU A 92 9.96 -9.53 1.51
N VAL A 93 10.36 -8.26 1.56
CA VAL A 93 9.97 -7.28 0.54
C VAL A 93 10.53 -7.67 -0.82
N ALA A 94 11.79 -8.07 -0.86
CA ALA A 94 12.46 -8.45 -2.10
C ALA A 94 11.80 -9.67 -2.77
N HIS A 95 11.24 -10.58 -1.97
CA HIS A 95 10.57 -11.77 -2.48
C HIS A 95 9.08 -11.59 -2.69
N SER A 96 8.53 -10.41 -2.37
CA SER A 96 7.11 -10.12 -2.52
C SER A 96 6.85 -9.47 -3.88
N PRO A 97 5.59 -9.44 -4.35
CA PRO A 97 5.25 -8.72 -5.57
C PRO A 97 5.18 -7.21 -5.39
N ALA A 98 5.44 -6.69 -4.18
CA ALA A 98 5.39 -5.26 -3.92
C ALA A 98 6.50 -4.50 -4.64
N ARG A 99 6.22 -3.25 -4.98
CA ARG A 99 7.22 -2.38 -5.59
C ARG A 99 8.29 -1.94 -4.59
N GLY A 100 7.96 -1.92 -3.31
CA GLY A 100 8.92 -1.55 -2.29
C GLY A 100 8.26 -1.32 -0.94
N PHE A 101 9.01 -0.72 -0.04
CA PHE A 101 8.61 -0.50 1.35
C PHE A 101 8.95 0.93 1.76
N VAL A 102 8.03 1.58 2.48
CA VAL A 102 8.25 2.91 3.05
C VAL A 102 7.86 2.85 4.53
N PRO A 103 8.79 3.14 5.45
CA PRO A 103 8.41 3.25 6.87
C PRO A 103 7.36 4.33 7.06
N LYS A 104 6.40 4.11 7.96
CA LYS A 104 5.30 5.07 8.16
C LYS A 104 5.82 6.49 8.48
N GLY A 105 6.90 6.58 9.24
CA GLY A 105 7.49 7.87 9.59
C GLY A 105 8.15 8.61 8.43
N GLU A 106 8.38 7.91 7.30
CA GLU A 106 9.01 8.49 6.12
C GLU A 106 8.06 8.61 4.94
N LEU A 107 6.76 8.41 5.17
CA LEU A 107 5.78 8.47 4.10
C LEU A 107 5.71 9.87 3.50
N SER A 108 5.83 9.93 2.17
CA SER A 108 5.66 11.16 1.40
C SER A 108 5.27 10.77 -0.02
N ALA A 109 4.70 11.71 -0.75
CA ALA A 109 4.40 11.49 -2.16
C ALA A 109 5.66 11.18 -2.95
N ALA A 110 6.76 11.89 -2.64
CA ALA A 110 8.04 11.67 -3.33
C ALA A 110 8.59 10.27 -3.08
N ALA A 111 8.48 9.76 -1.84
CA ALA A 111 8.92 8.41 -1.52
C ALA A 111 8.15 7.36 -2.32
N ILE A 112 6.84 7.53 -2.42
CA ILE A 112 6.00 6.63 -3.20
C ILE A 112 6.34 6.71 -4.69
N GLU A 113 6.44 7.91 -5.23
CA GLU A 113 6.73 8.10 -6.64
C GLU A 113 8.09 7.54 -7.03
N ALA A 114 9.08 7.63 -6.14
CA ALA A 114 10.40 7.06 -6.38
C ALA A 114 10.33 5.54 -6.56
N LEU A 115 9.48 4.86 -5.79
CA LEU A 115 9.29 3.41 -5.90
C LEU A 115 8.52 3.02 -7.15
N LEU A 116 7.69 3.90 -7.68
CA LEU A 116 6.88 3.65 -8.87
C LEU A 116 7.59 4.06 -10.16
N ALA A 117 8.72 4.73 -10.06
CA ALA A 117 9.47 5.17 -11.23
C ALA A 117 9.92 3.97 -12.07
N PRO A 118 9.90 4.09 -13.41
CA PRO A 118 10.36 2.99 -14.26
C PRO A 118 11.82 2.64 -13.97
N THR A 119 12.12 1.35 -13.95
CA THR A 119 13.48 0.86 -13.82
C THR A 119 14.16 0.88 -15.18
N ARG A 120 15.42 1.28 -15.21
CA ARG A 120 16.21 1.31 -16.44
C ARG A 120 17.28 0.25 -16.42
#